data_62a284a5bf5258e96aa16fe3ec36fee2
#
_entry.id   62a284a5bf5258e96aa16fe3ec36fee2
#
_cell.length_a   1.000
_cell.length_b   1.000
_cell.length_c   1.000
_cell.angle_alpha   90.00
_cell.angle_beta   90.00
_cell.angle_gamma   90.00
#
_symmetry.space_group_name_H-M   'P 1'
#
loop_
_entity.id
_entity.type
_entity.pdbx_description
1 polymer ?
#
loop_
_entity_poly.entity_id
_entity_poly.type
_entity_poly.pdbx_seq_one_letter_code
_entity_poly.pdbx_strand_id
1 'polypeptide(L)'
;LGRARREGSMVKQGQPLFYITSKHMGEGDYYTRIHANYEKAKAEYERAEKLVKDQIVSQKEFENARLNYQNAKTAYEAISGKQSAKGVGITTPLTGYLKNISVKDGEYVTAGQAIATVSQNKKLVLRADVSEKYYNSLNSINNANFKTPYDNRVYALPDLSGKLLSVGKAAGTNSFFIPVTFEFDNRGDIIPGSFVEIYLLSYPMENVLSLPVSALTNEMGNFYVYRQLDEEGYQKQEVTLGANNGKEVQVLSGLTPGDRIVTRGAYQVKMASASAAIPGHTHEH
;
A
#
# COMPACT_ATOMS: atom_id res chain seq x y z
N LEU A 1 -16.29 18.74 -17.00
CA LEU A 1 -15.29 17.70 -16.71
C LEU A 1 -15.77 16.38 -17.27
N GLY A 2 -15.00 15.79 -18.23
CA GLY A 2 -15.22 14.41 -18.62
C GLY A 2 -15.04 13.51 -17.40
N ARG A 3 -15.88 12.50 -17.21
CA ARG A 3 -16.04 11.58 -16.07
C ARG A 3 -14.97 11.79 -15.01
N ALA A 4 -15.35 12.41 -13.90
CA ALA A 4 -14.49 12.60 -12.75
C ALA A 4 -13.83 11.25 -12.41
N ARG A 5 -12.52 11.18 -12.47
CA ARG A 5 -11.81 9.97 -12.11
C ARG A 5 -11.98 9.80 -10.62
N ARG A 6 -12.44 8.65 -10.23
CA ARG A 6 -12.69 8.33 -8.82
C ARG A 6 -11.38 7.91 -8.17
N GLU A 7 -11.27 8.13 -6.88
CA GLU A 7 -10.23 7.52 -6.06
C GLU A 7 -10.20 6.00 -6.29
N GLY A 8 -9.01 5.42 -6.27
CA GLY A 8 -8.79 4.01 -6.60
C GLY A 8 -8.62 3.72 -8.10
N SER A 9 -8.90 4.69 -9.00
CA SER A 9 -8.72 4.46 -10.45
C SER A 9 -7.24 4.33 -10.82
N MET A 10 -6.92 3.37 -11.68
CA MET A 10 -5.59 3.24 -12.26
C MET A 10 -5.36 4.35 -13.29
N VAL A 11 -4.18 4.98 -13.24
CA VAL A 11 -3.76 6.05 -14.15
C VAL A 11 -2.37 5.76 -14.70
N LYS A 12 -2.13 6.13 -15.95
CA LYS A 12 -0.83 5.94 -16.62
C LYS A 12 -0.03 7.24 -16.62
N GLN A 13 1.29 7.14 -16.53
CA GLN A 13 2.19 8.28 -16.65
C GLN A 13 1.84 9.13 -17.89
N GLY A 14 1.82 10.47 -17.75
CA GLY A 14 1.45 11.41 -18.78
C GLY A 14 -0.06 11.56 -19.02
N GLN A 15 -0.90 10.75 -18.39
CA GLN A 15 -2.35 10.81 -18.54
C GLN A 15 -2.93 12.05 -17.84
N PRO A 16 -3.74 12.90 -18.53
CA PRO A 16 -4.37 14.06 -17.90
C PRO A 16 -5.41 13.62 -16.86
N LEU A 17 -5.30 14.18 -15.64
CA LEU A 17 -6.19 13.92 -14.52
C LEU A 17 -7.22 15.04 -14.36
N PHE A 18 -6.79 16.29 -14.49
CA PHE A 18 -7.58 17.50 -14.31
C PHE A 18 -7.30 18.47 -15.45
N TYR A 19 -8.20 19.42 -15.64
CA TYR A 19 -8.03 20.54 -16.52
C TYR A 19 -8.24 21.84 -15.76
N ILE A 20 -7.24 22.74 -15.83
CA ILE A 20 -7.31 24.07 -15.23
C ILE A 20 -7.67 25.04 -16.34
N THR A 21 -8.70 25.86 -16.11
CA THR A 21 -9.09 26.94 -17.01
C THR A 21 -9.22 28.24 -16.24
N SER A 22 -8.77 29.32 -16.84
CA SER A 22 -8.90 30.69 -16.33
C SER A 22 -9.94 31.52 -17.10
N LYS A 23 -10.76 30.88 -17.95
CA LYS A 23 -11.74 31.56 -18.81
C LYS A 23 -12.72 32.48 -18.06
N HIS A 24 -12.95 32.22 -16.77
CA HIS A 24 -13.87 32.98 -15.92
C HIS A 24 -13.16 33.92 -14.94
N MET A 25 -11.83 34.09 -15.08
CA MET A 25 -11.07 35.01 -14.25
C MET A 25 -10.96 36.39 -14.92
N GLY A 26 -11.07 37.45 -14.12
CA GLY A 26 -11.06 38.84 -14.62
C GLY A 26 -9.74 39.24 -15.32
N GLU A 27 -8.66 38.51 -15.12
CA GLU A 27 -7.36 38.76 -15.76
C GLU A 27 -7.16 38.02 -17.11
N GLY A 28 -8.19 37.36 -17.63
CA GLY A 28 -8.16 36.60 -18.88
C GLY A 28 -7.54 35.20 -18.77
N ASP A 29 -7.54 34.51 -19.90
CA ASP A 29 -7.02 33.13 -19.95
C ASP A 29 -5.49 33.10 -19.80
N TYR A 30 -5.01 32.36 -18.82
CA TYR A 30 -3.59 32.20 -18.48
C TYR A 30 -2.75 31.80 -19.72
N TYR A 31 -3.25 30.87 -20.53
CA TYR A 31 -2.57 30.47 -21.77
C TYR A 31 -2.47 31.60 -22.75
N THR A 32 -3.54 32.32 -23.01
CA THR A 32 -3.56 33.47 -23.94
C THR A 32 -2.54 34.52 -23.54
N ARG A 33 -2.39 34.79 -22.24
CA ARG A 33 -1.40 35.73 -21.71
C ARG A 33 0.03 35.26 -21.93
N ILE A 34 0.34 34.00 -21.64
CA ILE A 34 1.67 33.42 -21.86
C ILE A 34 2.01 33.38 -23.35
N HIS A 35 1.05 33.01 -24.19
CA HIS A 35 1.23 33.01 -25.65
C HIS A 35 1.49 34.42 -26.20
N ALA A 36 0.69 35.40 -25.78
CA ALA A 36 0.90 36.80 -26.19
C ALA A 36 2.27 37.35 -25.75
N ASN A 37 2.72 37.01 -24.52
CA ASN A 37 4.04 37.39 -24.04
C ASN A 37 5.16 36.74 -24.84
N TYR A 38 5.02 35.48 -25.22
CA TYR A 38 5.96 34.76 -26.08
C TYR A 38 6.05 35.40 -27.47
N GLU A 39 4.92 35.68 -28.12
CA GLU A 39 4.89 36.30 -29.44
C GLU A 39 5.50 37.71 -29.41
N LYS A 40 5.20 38.49 -28.36
CA LYS A 40 5.84 39.82 -28.17
C LYS A 40 7.35 39.72 -28.02
N ALA A 41 7.82 38.86 -27.11
CA ALA A 41 9.24 38.68 -26.85
C ALA A 41 10.02 38.17 -28.10
N LYS A 42 9.37 37.28 -28.88
CA LYS A 42 9.88 36.77 -30.14
C LYS A 42 10.07 37.89 -31.17
N ALA A 43 9.05 38.73 -31.35
CA ALA A 43 9.12 39.86 -32.30
C ALA A 43 10.17 40.90 -31.88
N GLU A 44 10.34 41.16 -30.57
CA GLU A 44 11.37 42.05 -30.05
C GLU A 44 12.79 41.48 -30.29
N TYR A 45 13.00 40.17 -30.05
CA TYR A 45 14.26 39.49 -30.32
C TYR A 45 14.62 39.54 -31.83
N GLU A 46 13.68 39.15 -32.71
CA GLU A 46 13.90 39.14 -34.18
C GLU A 46 14.20 40.54 -34.73
N ARG A 47 13.59 41.59 -34.14
CA ARG A 47 13.89 42.98 -34.46
C ARG A 47 15.32 43.37 -34.01
N ALA A 48 15.66 43.08 -32.75
CA ALA A 48 16.96 43.39 -32.19
C ALA A 48 18.10 42.63 -32.93
N GLU A 49 17.85 41.37 -33.37
CA GLU A 49 18.82 40.58 -34.14
C GLU A 49 19.16 41.23 -35.50
N LYS A 50 18.18 41.88 -36.14
CA LYS A 50 18.43 42.62 -37.39
C LYS A 50 19.18 43.91 -37.11
N LEU A 51 18.74 44.68 -36.12
CA LEU A 51 19.28 46.01 -35.85
C LEU A 51 20.71 46.00 -35.23
N VAL A 52 21.10 44.94 -34.53
CA VAL A 52 22.44 44.81 -33.96
C VAL A 52 23.47 44.59 -35.04
N LYS A 53 23.11 43.92 -36.14
CA LYS A 53 24.02 43.76 -37.33
C LYS A 53 24.35 45.08 -38.00
N ASP A 54 23.37 45.98 -37.98
CA ASP A 54 23.53 47.33 -38.54
C ASP A 54 24.02 48.34 -37.49
N GLN A 55 24.46 47.86 -36.31
CA GLN A 55 24.93 48.66 -35.18
C GLN A 55 23.93 49.75 -34.68
N ILE A 56 22.66 49.57 -34.95
CA ILE A 56 21.60 50.51 -34.56
C ILE A 56 21.20 50.33 -33.09
N VAL A 57 21.32 49.09 -32.57
CA VAL A 57 21.10 48.78 -31.15
C VAL A 57 22.40 48.24 -30.52
N SER A 58 22.56 48.46 -29.22
CA SER A 58 23.75 47.98 -28.52
C SER A 58 23.69 46.44 -28.32
N GLN A 59 24.87 45.82 -28.17
CA GLN A 59 25.00 44.39 -27.86
C GLN A 59 24.23 44.02 -26.58
N LYS A 60 24.24 44.93 -25.58
CA LYS A 60 23.51 44.74 -24.33
C LYS A 60 21.98 44.66 -24.54
N GLU A 61 21.43 45.53 -25.40
CA GLU A 61 19.99 45.51 -25.73
C GLU A 61 19.60 44.21 -26.46
N PHE A 62 20.42 43.77 -27.40
CA PHE A 62 20.23 42.49 -28.09
C PHE A 62 20.25 41.32 -27.10
N GLU A 63 21.22 41.23 -26.18
CA GLU A 63 21.30 40.17 -25.19
C GLU A 63 20.09 40.17 -24.23
N ASN A 64 19.61 41.35 -23.84
CA ASN A 64 18.38 41.47 -23.05
C ASN A 64 17.14 40.94 -23.78
N ALA A 65 16.99 41.29 -25.08
CA ALA A 65 15.89 40.79 -25.90
C ALA A 65 15.97 39.28 -26.07
N ARG A 66 17.19 38.71 -26.23
CA ARG A 66 17.42 37.27 -26.32
C ARG A 66 17.03 36.55 -25.04
N LEU A 67 17.43 37.06 -23.88
CA LEU A 67 17.08 36.47 -22.58
C LEU A 67 15.57 36.52 -22.34
N ASN A 68 14.92 37.63 -22.64
CA ASN A 68 13.47 37.77 -22.51
C ASN A 68 12.73 36.78 -23.41
N TYR A 69 13.18 36.60 -24.65
CA TYR A 69 12.62 35.60 -25.56
C TYR A 69 12.83 34.18 -25.03
N GLN A 70 14.00 33.82 -24.54
CA GLN A 70 14.28 32.51 -23.99
C GLN A 70 13.36 32.20 -22.79
N ASN A 71 13.20 33.15 -21.87
CA ASN A 71 12.33 33.01 -20.72
C ASN A 71 10.85 32.84 -21.13
N ALA A 72 10.36 33.65 -22.05
CA ALA A 72 9.01 33.58 -22.57
C ALA A 72 8.77 32.27 -23.34
N LYS A 73 9.76 31.81 -24.13
CA LYS A 73 9.71 30.53 -24.84
C LYS A 73 9.59 29.35 -23.89
N THR A 74 10.43 29.29 -22.86
CA THR A 74 10.38 28.24 -21.85
C THR A 74 9.01 28.18 -21.14
N ALA A 75 8.46 29.33 -20.78
CA ALA A 75 7.14 29.42 -20.18
C ALA A 75 6.03 28.94 -21.13
N TYR A 76 6.10 29.28 -22.42
CA TYR A 76 5.14 28.87 -23.43
C TYR A 76 5.22 27.32 -23.67
N GLU A 77 6.44 26.81 -23.87
CA GLU A 77 6.67 25.38 -24.13
C GLU A 77 6.18 24.49 -22.96
N ALA A 78 6.29 24.96 -21.71
CA ALA A 78 5.83 24.26 -20.54
C ALA A 78 4.31 23.96 -20.56
N ILE A 79 3.52 24.76 -21.27
CA ILE A 79 2.05 24.68 -21.29
C ILE A 79 1.48 24.36 -22.68
N SER A 80 2.16 24.65 -23.78
CA SER A 80 1.63 24.55 -25.15
C SER A 80 1.19 23.14 -25.52
N GLY A 81 1.97 22.11 -25.13
CA GLY A 81 1.64 20.70 -25.38
C GLY A 81 0.53 20.12 -24.48
N LYS A 82 0.06 20.85 -23.48
CA LYS A 82 -0.93 20.40 -22.48
C LYS A 82 -2.28 21.06 -22.65
N GLN A 83 -2.42 21.96 -23.62
CA GLN A 83 -3.65 22.70 -23.85
C GLN A 83 -4.67 21.88 -24.62
N SER A 84 -5.91 21.97 -24.20
CA SER A 84 -7.08 21.44 -24.89
C SER A 84 -8.22 22.48 -24.87
N ALA A 85 -9.31 22.21 -25.60
CA ALA A 85 -10.52 23.04 -25.54
C ALA A 85 -11.09 23.18 -24.10
N LYS A 86 -10.69 22.29 -23.17
CA LYS A 86 -11.08 22.29 -21.76
C LYS A 86 -10.15 23.06 -20.83
N GLY A 87 -9.02 23.56 -21.34
CA GLY A 87 -7.98 24.22 -20.55
C GLY A 87 -6.64 23.47 -20.55
N VAL A 88 -5.74 23.86 -19.66
CA VAL A 88 -4.43 23.22 -19.48
C VAL A 88 -4.57 21.90 -18.69
N GLY A 89 -4.15 20.80 -19.30
CA GLY A 89 -4.21 19.49 -18.68
C GLY A 89 -3.12 19.30 -17.62
N ILE A 90 -3.51 18.92 -16.41
CA ILE A 90 -2.61 18.45 -15.36
C ILE A 90 -2.46 16.94 -15.50
N THR A 91 -1.25 16.50 -15.83
CA THR A 91 -0.93 15.09 -16.09
C THR A 91 -0.27 14.46 -14.89
N THR A 92 -0.47 13.12 -14.70
CA THR A 92 0.24 12.39 -13.66
C THR A 92 1.71 12.14 -14.04
N PRO A 93 2.66 12.35 -13.12
CA PRO A 93 4.08 12.10 -13.38
C PRO A 93 4.46 10.61 -13.40
N LEU A 94 3.57 9.72 -12.90
CA LEU A 94 3.84 8.28 -12.78
C LEU A 94 2.58 7.45 -13.03
N THR A 95 2.77 6.18 -13.36
CA THR A 95 1.70 5.17 -13.44
C THR A 95 1.39 4.66 -12.04
N GLY A 96 0.12 4.61 -11.66
CA GLY A 96 -0.30 4.17 -10.32
C GLY A 96 -1.81 4.28 -10.11
N TYR A 97 -2.21 4.35 -8.85
CA TYR A 97 -3.60 4.52 -8.44
C TYR A 97 -3.83 5.92 -7.89
N LEU A 98 -4.92 6.54 -8.33
CA LEU A 98 -5.32 7.86 -7.86
C LEU A 98 -5.82 7.77 -6.41
N LYS A 99 -5.21 8.56 -5.54
CA LYS A 99 -5.49 8.60 -4.10
C LYS A 99 -5.76 10.04 -3.68
N ASN A 100 -6.64 10.25 -2.72
CA ASN A 100 -6.90 11.57 -2.13
C ASN A 100 -7.05 12.69 -3.16
N ILE A 101 -8.21 12.79 -3.77
CA ILE A 101 -8.57 13.96 -4.60
C ILE A 101 -8.96 15.09 -3.64
N SER A 102 -8.11 16.12 -3.56
CA SER A 102 -8.25 17.22 -2.58
C SER A 102 -9.05 18.42 -3.12
N VAL A 103 -9.53 18.35 -4.37
CA VAL A 103 -10.22 19.45 -5.04
C VAL A 103 -11.53 18.99 -5.67
N LYS A 104 -12.47 19.92 -5.77
CA LYS A 104 -13.78 19.72 -6.42
C LYS A 104 -13.81 20.38 -7.80
N ASP A 105 -14.76 19.97 -8.62
CA ASP A 105 -15.02 20.61 -9.91
C ASP A 105 -15.45 22.07 -9.72
N GLY A 106 -14.79 22.97 -10.46
CA GLY A 106 -15.04 24.40 -10.34
C GLY A 106 -14.31 25.10 -9.19
N GLU A 107 -13.57 24.36 -8.37
CA GLU A 107 -12.78 24.96 -7.30
C GLU A 107 -11.57 25.73 -7.84
N TYR A 108 -11.26 26.85 -7.20
CA TYR A 108 -10.07 27.65 -7.47
C TYR A 108 -8.84 26.97 -6.87
N VAL A 109 -7.77 26.87 -7.66
CA VAL A 109 -6.50 26.28 -7.22
C VAL A 109 -5.35 27.25 -7.43
N THR A 110 -4.41 27.25 -6.48
CA THR A 110 -3.20 28.07 -6.54
C THR A 110 -2.00 27.26 -6.99
N ALA A 111 -0.96 27.95 -7.49
CA ALA A 111 0.31 27.29 -7.82
C ALA A 111 0.93 26.65 -6.57
N GLY A 112 1.33 25.39 -6.68
CA GLY A 112 1.89 24.60 -5.56
C GLY A 112 0.84 23.87 -4.69
N GLN A 113 -0.46 24.10 -4.92
CA GLN A 113 -1.51 23.37 -4.21
C GLN A 113 -1.55 21.90 -4.66
N ALA A 114 -1.57 20.99 -3.69
CA ALA A 114 -1.78 19.57 -3.96
C ALA A 114 -3.23 19.32 -4.35
N ILE A 115 -3.47 18.79 -5.54
CA ILE A 115 -4.83 18.52 -6.06
C ILE A 115 -5.20 17.05 -5.99
N ALA A 116 -4.23 16.16 -6.10
CA ALA A 116 -4.41 14.72 -5.92
C ALA A 116 -3.06 14.04 -5.67
N THR A 117 -3.14 12.82 -5.12
CA THR A 117 -1.97 11.95 -4.95
C THR A 117 -2.10 10.73 -5.84
N VAL A 118 -1.03 10.35 -6.54
CA VAL A 118 -0.94 9.08 -7.27
C VAL A 118 0.09 8.19 -6.59
N SER A 119 -0.31 6.96 -6.23
CA SER A 119 0.53 5.98 -5.53
C SER A 119 0.74 4.75 -6.40
N GLN A 120 1.95 4.22 -6.45
CA GLN A 120 2.23 2.99 -7.20
C GLN A 120 1.82 1.72 -6.45
N ASN A 121 1.70 1.75 -5.13
CA ASN A 121 1.41 0.60 -4.26
C ASN A 121 2.31 -0.63 -4.50
N LYS A 122 3.48 -0.44 -5.12
CA LYS A 122 4.42 -1.53 -5.42
C LYS A 122 5.13 -2.03 -4.18
N LYS A 123 5.42 -1.12 -3.26
CA LYS A 123 6.04 -1.42 -1.96
C LYS A 123 5.13 -0.96 -0.86
N LEU A 124 4.97 -1.80 0.15
CA LEU A 124 4.18 -1.51 1.34
C LEU A 124 5.06 -1.61 2.58
N VAL A 125 4.63 -0.92 3.62
CA VAL A 125 5.22 -1.02 4.95
C VAL A 125 4.25 -1.76 5.85
N LEU A 126 4.72 -2.87 6.43
CA LEU A 126 4.05 -3.57 7.51
C LEU A 126 4.54 -2.97 8.82
N ARG A 127 3.63 -2.48 9.65
CA ARG A 127 3.92 -1.93 10.95
C ARG A 127 3.27 -2.77 12.04
N ALA A 128 4.08 -3.29 12.94
CA ALA A 128 3.65 -3.96 14.16
C ALA A 128 3.86 -3.02 15.35
N ASP A 129 2.82 -2.78 16.13
CA ASP A 129 2.90 -2.03 17.36
C ASP A 129 3.01 -3.03 18.52
N VAL A 130 4.23 -3.20 19.03
CA VAL A 130 4.59 -4.22 20.02
C VAL A 130 4.58 -3.64 21.43
N SER A 131 3.91 -4.29 22.37
CA SER A 131 3.89 -3.86 23.76
C SER A 131 5.30 -3.83 24.37
N GLU A 132 5.61 -2.80 25.15
CA GLU A 132 6.90 -2.61 25.85
C GLU A 132 7.36 -3.82 26.67
N LYS A 133 6.43 -4.62 27.19
CA LYS A 133 6.77 -5.84 27.94
C LYS A 133 7.64 -6.83 27.15
N TYR A 134 7.62 -6.74 25.80
CA TYR A 134 8.43 -7.58 24.92
C TYR A 134 9.72 -6.92 24.46
N TYR A 135 10.12 -5.76 25.06
CA TYR A 135 11.28 -4.99 24.64
C TYR A 135 12.55 -5.83 24.48
N ASN A 136 12.84 -6.70 25.46
CA ASN A 136 14.03 -7.56 25.42
C ASN A 136 14.05 -8.54 24.25
N SER A 137 12.89 -8.90 23.72
CA SER A 137 12.76 -9.82 22.57
C SER A 137 12.84 -9.10 21.22
N LEU A 138 12.72 -7.76 21.19
CA LEU A 138 12.68 -6.99 19.95
C LEU A 138 13.97 -7.13 19.12
N ASN A 139 15.11 -7.21 19.79
CA ASN A 139 16.43 -7.32 19.12
C ASN A 139 16.61 -8.67 18.40
N SER A 140 15.83 -9.68 18.74
CA SER A 140 15.86 -10.99 18.08
C SER A 140 14.94 -11.08 16.85
N ILE A 141 14.05 -10.10 16.66
CA ILE A 141 13.11 -10.07 15.54
C ILE A 141 13.89 -9.78 14.25
N ASN A 142 13.78 -10.68 13.30
CA ASN A 142 14.41 -10.55 11.99
C ASN A 142 13.43 -10.65 10.83
N ASN A 143 12.22 -11.16 11.08
CA ASN A 143 11.22 -11.41 10.06
C ASN A 143 9.80 -11.33 10.62
N ALA A 144 8.80 -11.45 9.74
CA ALA A 144 7.40 -11.55 10.14
C ALA A 144 6.59 -12.34 9.11
N ASN A 145 5.51 -12.97 9.58
CA ASN A 145 4.39 -13.38 8.76
C ASN A 145 3.18 -12.51 9.10
N PHE A 146 2.23 -12.40 8.19
CA PHE A 146 0.99 -11.68 8.47
C PHE A 146 -0.19 -12.31 7.74
N LYS A 147 -1.38 -12.10 8.30
CA LYS A 147 -2.66 -12.55 7.75
C LYS A 147 -3.58 -11.36 7.57
N THR A 148 -4.20 -11.26 6.39
CA THR A 148 -5.17 -10.21 6.09
C THR A 148 -6.57 -10.60 6.58
N PRO A 149 -7.47 -9.64 6.88
CA PRO A 149 -8.83 -9.95 7.37
C PRO A 149 -9.77 -10.44 6.26
N TYR A 150 -9.39 -10.30 4.99
CA TYR A 150 -10.26 -10.58 3.84
C TYR A 150 -9.89 -11.89 3.12
N ASP A 151 -8.82 -12.56 3.52
CA ASP A 151 -8.51 -13.92 3.10
C ASP A 151 -7.97 -14.74 4.29
N ASN A 152 -7.91 -16.05 4.11
CA ASN A 152 -7.36 -16.95 5.14
C ASN A 152 -5.89 -17.30 4.90
N ARG A 153 -5.21 -16.55 4.04
CA ARG A 153 -3.84 -16.82 3.65
C ARG A 153 -2.87 -16.11 4.59
N VAL A 154 -1.86 -16.85 5.02
CA VAL A 154 -0.71 -16.30 5.75
C VAL A 154 0.39 -15.97 4.75
N TYR A 155 0.74 -14.72 4.68
CA TYR A 155 1.82 -14.18 3.86
C TYR A 155 3.12 -14.20 4.65
N ALA A 156 4.15 -14.83 4.10
CA ALA A 156 5.50 -14.74 4.67
C ALA A 156 6.26 -13.60 3.99
N LEU A 157 6.86 -12.72 4.78
CA LEU A 157 7.64 -11.59 4.23
C LEU A 157 8.76 -12.02 3.28
N PRO A 158 9.52 -13.10 3.51
CA PRO A 158 10.52 -13.57 2.55
C PRO A 158 9.96 -13.86 1.15
N ASP A 159 8.73 -14.41 1.08
CA ASP A 159 8.07 -14.71 -0.20
C ASP A 159 7.72 -13.43 -0.99
N LEU A 160 7.66 -12.29 -0.30
CA LEU A 160 7.36 -10.97 -0.82
C LEU A 160 8.60 -10.06 -0.88
N SER A 161 9.81 -10.62 -0.87
CA SER A 161 11.08 -9.87 -0.80
C SER A 161 11.11 -8.90 0.39
N GLY A 162 10.47 -9.29 1.49
CA GLY A 162 10.32 -8.46 2.67
C GLY A 162 11.61 -8.36 3.48
N LYS A 163 11.80 -7.21 4.12
CA LYS A 163 12.95 -6.95 4.99
C LYS A 163 12.57 -6.08 6.18
N LEU A 164 13.22 -6.30 7.30
CA LEU A 164 13.13 -5.44 8.45
C LEU A 164 13.71 -4.07 8.12
N LEU A 165 12.94 -3.01 8.34
CA LEU A 165 13.37 -1.62 8.15
C LEU A 165 13.88 -1.02 9.46
N SER A 166 13.08 -1.15 10.53
CA SER A 166 13.45 -0.59 11.82
C SER A 166 12.75 -1.27 12.97
N VAL A 167 13.43 -1.26 14.11
CA VAL A 167 12.86 -1.56 15.42
C VAL A 167 12.93 -0.27 16.22
N GLY A 168 11.80 0.22 16.70
CA GLY A 168 11.73 1.41 17.54
C GLY A 168 12.53 1.22 18.83
N LYS A 169 13.23 2.29 19.26
CA LYS A 169 14.00 2.30 20.52
C LYS A 169 13.24 2.96 21.66
N ALA A 170 12.08 3.53 21.38
CA ALA A 170 11.22 4.17 22.37
C ALA A 170 9.76 4.03 21.95
N ALA A 171 8.88 3.95 22.94
CA ALA A 171 7.46 4.14 22.72
C ALA A 171 7.17 5.61 22.37
N GLY A 172 6.13 5.85 21.56
CA GLY A 172 5.70 7.22 21.26
C GLY A 172 5.22 7.95 22.53
N THR A 173 5.25 9.28 22.52
CA THR A 173 4.90 10.15 23.65
C THR A 173 3.52 9.88 24.27
N ASN A 174 2.62 9.19 23.55
CA ASN A 174 1.27 8.82 24.02
C ASN A 174 0.94 7.34 23.74
N SER A 175 1.93 6.47 23.64
CA SER A 175 1.73 5.07 23.28
C SER A 175 2.70 4.17 24.05
N PHE A 176 2.18 3.10 24.65
CA PHE A 176 2.97 2.04 25.29
C PHE A 176 3.44 0.98 24.30
N PHE A 177 3.47 1.32 23.02
CA PHE A 177 3.84 0.40 21.96
C PHE A 177 5.09 0.87 21.23
N ILE A 178 5.95 -0.09 20.93
CA ILE A 178 7.19 0.10 20.19
C ILE A 178 6.94 -0.36 18.75
N PRO A 179 7.11 0.52 17.75
CA PRO A 179 6.87 0.16 16.36
C PRO A 179 8.02 -0.72 15.81
N VAL A 180 7.66 -1.83 15.18
CA VAL A 180 8.55 -2.64 14.34
C VAL A 180 8.04 -2.56 12.91
N THR A 181 8.89 -2.15 11.98
CA THR A 181 8.48 -1.92 10.59
C THR A 181 9.27 -2.78 9.63
N PHE A 182 8.56 -3.31 8.63
CA PHE A 182 9.11 -4.08 7.53
C PHE A 182 8.66 -3.47 6.21
N GLU A 183 9.49 -3.52 5.18
CA GLU A 183 9.11 -3.21 3.80
C GLU A 183 8.96 -4.52 3.03
N PHE A 184 8.00 -4.58 2.11
CA PHE A 184 7.81 -5.73 1.23
C PHE A 184 7.19 -5.33 -0.11
N ASP A 185 7.37 -6.18 -1.13
CA ASP A 185 6.80 -5.97 -2.45
C ASP A 185 5.32 -6.41 -2.49
N ASN A 186 4.45 -5.48 -2.85
CA ASN A 186 3.03 -5.78 -3.07
C ASN A 186 2.83 -6.28 -4.51
N ARG A 187 2.40 -7.52 -4.66
CA ARG A 187 2.06 -8.12 -5.96
C ARG A 187 0.63 -7.85 -6.41
N GLY A 188 -0.10 -7.00 -5.68
CA GLY A 188 -1.48 -6.61 -6.00
C GLY A 188 -2.54 -7.21 -5.08
N ASP A 189 -2.18 -8.18 -4.25
CA ASP A 189 -3.12 -8.92 -3.40
C ASP A 189 -3.40 -8.21 -2.06
N ILE A 190 -2.53 -7.28 -1.65
CA ILE A 190 -2.59 -6.64 -0.33
C ILE A 190 -3.07 -5.20 -0.46
N ILE A 191 -4.14 -4.89 0.25
CA ILE A 191 -4.78 -3.57 0.26
C ILE A 191 -4.04 -2.65 1.24
N PRO A 192 -3.44 -1.53 0.76
CA PRO A 192 -2.78 -0.57 1.64
C PRO A 192 -3.74 0.01 2.68
N GLY A 193 -3.27 0.14 3.92
CA GLY A 193 -4.07 0.67 5.03
C GLY A 193 -4.94 -0.36 5.73
N SER A 194 -4.88 -1.64 5.33
CA SER A 194 -5.57 -2.72 6.04
C SER A 194 -4.92 -3.00 7.39
N PHE A 195 -5.73 -3.30 8.40
CA PHE A 195 -5.26 -3.92 9.63
C PHE A 195 -5.05 -5.41 9.38
N VAL A 196 -3.93 -5.94 9.88
CA VAL A 196 -3.53 -7.32 9.68
C VAL A 196 -3.07 -7.95 10.99
N GLU A 197 -3.24 -9.25 11.14
CA GLU A 197 -2.64 -10.01 12.22
C GLU A 197 -1.18 -10.29 11.87
N ILE A 198 -0.23 -9.95 12.76
CA ILE A 198 1.20 -10.06 12.51
C ILE A 198 1.82 -11.06 13.48
N TYR A 199 2.59 -11.99 12.95
CA TYR A 199 3.42 -12.93 13.68
C TYR A 199 4.87 -12.48 13.52
N LEU A 200 5.46 -11.93 14.58
CA LEU A 200 6.86 -11.52 14.60
C LEU A 200 7.75 -12.74 14.81
N LEU A 201 8.75 -12.89 13.96
CA LEU A 201 9.63 -14.05 13.95
C LEU A 201 11.03 -13.68 14.40
N SER A 202 11.58 -14.51 15.28
CA SER A 202 12.97 -14.50 15.70
C SER A 202 13.72 -15.65 15.04
N TYR A 203 14.72 -16.21 15.73
CA TYR A 203 15.43 -17.37 15.25
C TYR A 203 14.55 -18.63 15.26
N PRO A 204 14.76 -19.55 14.29
CA PRO A 204 14.08 -20.83 14.29
C PRO A 204 14.35 -21.62 15.59
N MET A 205 13.31 -22.28 16.09
CA MET A 205 13.46 -23.24 17.19
C MET A 205 13.67 -24.64 16.61
N GLU A 206 14.75 -25.29 17.01
CA GLU A 206 15.06 -26.66 16.61
C GLU A 206 14.46 -27.68 17.57
N ASN A 207 14.21 -28.89 17.08
CA ASN A 207 13.72 -30.03 17.86
C ASN A 207 12.42 -29.77 18.65
N VAL A 208 11.52 -28.99 18.07
CA VAL A 208 10.18 -28.75 18.64
C VAL A 208 9.10 -29.51 17.85
N LEU A 209 8.11 -30.02 18.58
CA LEU A 209 6.94 -30.60 17.94
C LEU A 209 6.07 -29.47 17.43
N SER A 210 5.78 -29.43 16.13
CA SER A 210 4.86 -28.46 15.52
C SER A 210 3.79 -29.13 14.69
N LEU A 211 2.71 -28.41 14.46
CA LEU A 211 1.62 -28.83 13.58
C LEU A 211 1.03 -27.64 12.85
N PRO A 212 0.41 -27.85 11.66
CA PRO A 212 -0.30 -26.80 10.95
C PRO A 212 -1.44 -26.22 11.78
N VAL A 213 -1.61 -24.90 11.78
CA VAL A 213 -2.72 -24.24 12.50
C VAL A 213 -4.09 -24.79 12.05
N SER A 214 -4.20 -25.30 10.81
CA SER A 214 -5.41 -25.93 10.26
C SER A 214 -5.82 -27.26 10.96
N ALA A 215 -4.91 -27.88 11.73
CA ALA A 215 -5.21 -29.07 12.51
C ALA A 215 -5.93 -28.76 13.83
N LEU A 216 -5.89 -27.50 14.26
CA LEU A 216 -6.45 -27.08 15.54
C LEU A 216 -7.95 -26.81 15.45
N THR A 217 -8.65 -27.23 16.51
CA THR A 217 -9.99 -26.76 16.82
C THR A 217 -9.98 -26.09 18.19
N ASN A 218 -10.75 -25.01 18.32
CA ASN A 218 -10.88 -24.28 19.59
C ASN A 218 -12.26 -24.54 20.18
N GLU A 219 -12.30 -24.79 21.48
CA GLU A 219 -13.52 -24.88 22.25
C GLU A 219 -13.34 -24.19 23.60
N MET A 220 -14.11 -23.14 23.84
CA MET A 220 -14.08 -22.35 25.08
C MET A 220 -12.67 -21.92 25.54
N GLY A 221 -11.78 -21.66 24.57
CA GLY A 221 -10.42 -21.24 24.86
C GLY A 221 -9.38 -22.35 24.93
N ASN A 222 -9.82 -23.63 24.97
CA ASN A 222 -8.93 -24.79 24.91
C ASN A 222 -8.73 -25.25 23.47
N PHE A 223 -7.55 -25.74 23.15
CA PHE A 223 -7.19 -26.20 21.82
C PHE A 223 -7.15 -27.74 21.77
N TYR A 224 -7.69 -28.26 20.69
CA TYR A 224 -7.77 -29.69 20.46
C TYR A 224 -7.33 -30.05 19.07
N VAL A 225 -6.78 -31.27 18.94
CA VAL A 225 -6.54 -31.94 17.65
C VAL A 225 -7.29 -33.25 17.62
N TYR A 226 -7.46 -33.81 16.42
CA TYR A 226 -8.05 -35.15 16.27
C TYR A 226 -6.93 -36.11 15.87
N ARG A 227 -6.59 -37.02 16.81
CA ARG A 227 -5.61 -38.08 16.60
C ARG A 227 -6.32 -39.28 15.98
N GLN A 228 -5.79 -39.83 14.91
CA GLN A 228 -6.25 -41.03 14.28
C GLN A 228 -5.79 -42.22 15.10
N LEU A 229 -6.74 -43.07 15.56
CA LEU A 229 -6.47 -44.31 16.29
C LEU A 229 -6.40 -45.50 15.34
N ASP A 230 -7.33 -45.58 14.40
CA ASP A 230 -7.46 -46.62 13.37
C ASP A 230 -8.01 -45.99 12.05
N GLU A 231 -8.44 -46.81 11.10
CA GLU A 231 -8.92 -46.33 9.79
C GLU A 231 -10.16 -45.43 9.89
N GLU A 232 -11.01 -45.60 10.86
CA GLU A 232 -12.28 -44.88 11.01
C GLU A 232 -12.37 -44.09 12.34
N GLY A 233 -11.49 -44.41 13.30
CA GLY A 233 -11.53 -43.86 14.66
C GLY A 233 -10.67 -42.64 14.86
N TYR A 234 -11.28 -41.58 15.39
CA TYR A 234 -10.57 -40.34 15.78
C TYR A 234 -10.80 -40.06 17.26
N GLN A 235 -9.73 -39.76 17.96
CA GLN A 235 -9.76 -39.33 19.35
C GLN A 235 -9.50 -37.84 19.44
N LYS A 236 -10.40 -37.12 20.10
CA LYS A 236 -10.19 -35.73 20.48
C LYS A 236 -9.13 -35.65 21.56
N GLN A 237 -8.06 -34.89 21.30
CA GLN A 237 -6.92 -34.73 22.20
C GLN A 237 -6.70 -33.27 22.50
N GLU A 238 -6.71 -32.91 23.79
CA GLU A 238 -6.34 -31.57 24.23
C GLU A 238 -4.84 -31.35 24.09
N VAL A 239 -4.45 -30.14 23.63
CA VAL A 239 -3.07 -29.75 23.41
C VAL A 239 -2.77 -28.39 24.03
N THR A 240 -1.57 -28.27 24.61
CA THR A 240 -1.04 -26.98 25.05
C THR A 240 -0.15 -26.42 23.95
N LEU A 241 -0.41 -25.18 23.55
CA LEU A 241 0.29 -24.55 22.44
C LEU A 241 1.39 -23.61 22.94
N GLY A 242 2.47 -23.51 22.16
CA GLY A 242 3.56 -22.56 22.35
C GLY A 242 3.60 -21.49 21.27
N ALA A 243 4.79 -21.26 20.73
CA ALA A 243 5.02 -20.27 19.68
C ALA A 243 4.23 -20.57 18.40
N ASN A 244 3.72 -19.52 17.77
CA ASN A 244 2.91 -19.61 16.56
C ASN A 244 3.45 -18.62 15.51
N ASN A 245 3.65 -19.10 14.27
CA ASN A 245 4.12 -18.28 13.15
C ASN A 245 3.01 -17.99 12.11
N GLY A 246 1.75 -18.34 12.45
CA GLY A 246 0.58 -18.22 11.58
C GLY A 246 0.35 -19.40 10.65
N LYS A 247 1.38 -20.15 10.28
CA LYS A 247 1.30 -21.38 9.46
C LYS A 247 1.34 -22.62 10.33
N GLU A 248 2.26 -22.63 11.27
CA GLU A 248 2.49 -23.71 12.24
C GLU A 248 2.48 -23.18 13.67
N VAL A 249 2.16 -24.05 14.59
CA VAL A 249 2.18 -23.79 16.02
C VAL A 249 2.92 -24.88 16.75
N GLN A 250 3.73 -24.48 17.71
CA GLN A 250 4.43 -25.41 18.61
C GLN A 250 3.44 -26.10 19.54
N VAL A 251 3.62 -27.37 19.77
CA VAL A 251 2.91 -28.16 20.77
C VAL A 251 3.83 -28.39 21.96
N LEU A 252 3.42 -27.88 23.12
CA LEU A 252 4.17 -28.04 24.38
C LEU A 252 3.81 -29.33 25.10
N SER A 253 2.53 -29.77 25.00
CA SER A 253 2.05 -31.02 25.59
C SER A 253 0.77 -31.51 24.89
N GLY A 254 0.46 -32.80 25.11
CA GLY A 254 -0.76 -33.43 24.57
C GLY A 254 -0.53 -34.30 23.34
N LEU A 255 0.66 -34.24 22.72
CA LEU A 255 1.05 -35.09 21.60
C LEU A 255 2.47 -35.63 21.78
N THR A 256 2.75 -36.73 21.11
CA THR A 256 4.08 -37.33 21.01
C THR A 256 4.53 -37.44 19.55
N PRO A 257 5.85 -37.40 19.28
CA PRO A 257 6.35 -37.64 17.92
C PRO A 257 5.87 -39.01 17.40
N GLY A 258 5.31 -39.00 16.18
CA GLY A 258 4.73 -40.21 15.57
C GLY A 258 3.21 -40.28 15.63
N ASP A 259 2.55 -39.46 16.44
CA ASP A 259 1.09 -39.38 16.45
C ASP A 259 0.55 -38.94 15.06
N ARG A 260 -0.45 -39.65 14.56
CA ARG A 260 -1.16 -39.28 13.33
C ARG A 260 -2.30 -38.34 13.67
N ILE A 261 -2.31 -37.14 13.11
CA ILE A 261 -3.33 -36.13 13.37
C ILE A 261 -4.03 -35.69 12.07
N VAL A 262 -5.26 -35.23 12.20
CA VAL A 262 -6.04 -34.64 11.10
C VAL A 262 -5.54 -33.23 10.85
N THR A 263 -4.85 -33.00 9.74
CA THR A 263 -4.33 -31.67 9.36
C THR A 263 -5.28 -30.88 8.47
N ARG A 264 -6.21 -31.55 7.79
CA ARG A 264 -7.28 -30.94 6.97
C ARG A 264 -8.60 -31.58 7.32
N GLY A 265 -9.64 -30.77 7.50
CA GLY A 265 -10.97 -31.28 7.86
C GLY A 265 -11.15 -31.53 9.36
N ALA A 266 -10.30 -31.01 10.23
CA ALA A 266 -10.44 -31.17 11.69
C ALA A 266 -11.81 -30.69 12.21
N TYR A 267 -12.35 -29.63 11.61
CA TYR A 267 -13.69 -29.13 11.95
C TYR A 267 -14.80 -30.10 11.52
N GLN A 268 -14.68 -30.75 10.37
CA GLN A 268 -15.63 -31.78 9.92
C GLN A 268 -15.64 -32.99 10.85
N VAL A 269 -14.45 -33.45 11.28
CA VAL A 269 -14.36 -34.54 12.29
C VAL A 269 -14.99 -34.10 13.59
N LYS A 270 -14.77 -32.86 14.03
CA LYS A 270 -15.45 -32.31 15.23
C LYS A 270 -16.96 -32.38 15.12
N MET A 271 -17.53 -31.94 13.99
CA MET A 271 -18.99 -31.93 13.79
C MET A 271 -19.57 -33.36 13.72
N ALA A 272 -18.87 -34.27 13.05
CA ALA A 272 -19.29 -35.67 13.00
C ALA A 272 -19.31 -36.35 14.39
N SER A 273 -18.28 -36.11 15.20
CA SER A 273 -18.19 -36.60 16.57
C SER A 273 -19.30 -36.03 17.46
N ALA A 274 -19.67 -34.77 17.28
CA ALA A 274 -20.79 -34.15 18.03
C ALA A 274 -22.15 -34.72 17.59
N SER A 275 -22.35 -35.05 16.34
CA SER A 275 -23.59 -35.61 15.80
C SER A 275 -23.79 -37.06 16.26
N ALA A 276 -22.71 -37.85 16.39
CA ALA A 276 -22.77 -39.24 16.91
C ALA A 276 -23.07 -39.29 18.41
N ALA A 277 -22.90 -38.21 19.14
CA ALA A 277 -23.20 -38.12 20.58
C ALA A 277 -24.67 -37.78 20.89
N ILE A 278 -25.52 -37.53 19.89
CA ILE A 278 -26.97 -37.32 20.09
C ILE A 278 -27.64 -38.71 20.15
N PRO A 279 -28.19 -39.15 21.29
CA PRO A 279 -28.92 -40.41 21.36
C PRO A 279 -30.12 -40.35 20.41
N GLY A 280 -30.25 -41.36 19.52
CA GLY A 280 -31.44 -41.49 18.70
C GLY A 280 -32.67 -41.62 19.61
N HIS A 281 -33.63 -40.70 19.45
CA HIS A 281 -34.93 -40.86 20.07
C HIS A 281 -35.62 -42.08 19.43
N THR A 282 -35.61 -43.23 20.11
CA THR A 282 -36.48 -44.36 19.79
C THR A 282 -37.90 -43.96 20.17
N HIS A 283 -38.71 -43.63 19.18
CA HIS A 283 -40.16 -43.61 19.33
C HIS A 283 -40.62 -45.07 19.25
N GLU A 284 -40.85 -45.70 20.40
CA GLU A 284 -41.70 -46.89 20.47
C GLU A 284 -43.16 -46.45 20.35
N HIS A 285 -43.85 -47.02 19.36
CA HIS A 285 -45.33 -47.02 19.24
C HIS A 285 -45.89 -48.33 19.82
#